data_5fad7532c1f2efbf70e9d49a79c1711e
#
_entry.id   5fad7532c1f2efbf70e9d49a79c1711e
#
_cell.length_a   1.000
_cell.length_b   1.000
_cell.length_c   1.000
_cell.angle_alpha   90.00
_cell.angle_beta   90.00
_cell.angle_gamma   90.00
#
_symmetry.space_group_name_H-M   'P 1'
#
loop_
_entity.id
_entity.type
_entity.pdbx_description
1 polymer ?
#
loop_
_entity_poly.entity_id
_entity_poly.type
_entity_poly.pdbx_seq_one_letter_code
_entity_poly.pdbx_strand_id
1 'polypeptide(L)'
;ERPSYTGATESWNGSAWTEVGDLNTARHENAGFGTSTSALSATGRDPSLTAVTESWNGSAWTEVNDVNTARRGAGPAGTDNTSGLIFGGYTTDRIAITESWSGTSWTEVNDMSTTRFRPAGTGSFSNALAAAGQETGGGNTATSEEWDSARPVGAWTSANAMNTGRRQLAGGGSQTAGIAF
;
A
#
# COMPACT_ATOMS: atom_id res chain seq x y z
N GLU A 1 -25.09 9.39 -8.61
CA GLU A 1 -24.45 8.21 -9.23
C GLU A 1 -23.15 7.95 -8.49
N ARG A 2 -22.86 6.70 -8.15
CA ARG A 2 -21.52 6.33 -7.67
C ARG A 2 -20.58 6.38 -8.89
N PRO A 3 -19.38 6.97 -8.78
CA PRO A 3 -18.42 6.86 -9.87
C PRO A 3 -18.20 5.39 -10.20
N SER A 4 -18.22 5.06 -11.49
CA SER A 4 -17.83 3.71 -11.93
C SER A 4 -16.37 3.48 -11.55
N TYR A 5 -16.07 2.32 -10.99
CA TYR A 5 -14.70 1.94 -10.77
C TYR A 5 -13.99 1.82 -12.11
N THR A 6 -12.75 2.24 -12.18
CA THR A 6 -11.95 2.17 -13.39
C THR A 6 -10.71 1.33 -13.15
N GLY A 7 -10.28 0.60 -14.19
CA GLY A 7 -8.98 -0.04 -14.25
C GLY A 7 -7.93 0.83 -14.92
N ALA A 8 -8.33 2.00 -15.43
CA ALA A 8 -7.48 2.86 -16.25
C ALA A 8 -6.12 3.14 -15.58
N THR A 9 -5.08 2.90 -16.34
CA THR A 9 -3.68 3.11 -15.92
C THR A 9 -3.00 4.06 -16.89
N GLU A 10 -2.33 5.07 -16.35
CA GLU A 10 -1.56 6.03 -17.14
C GLU A 10 -0.10 6.05 -16.69
N SER A 11 0.80 6.21 -17.64
CA SER A 11 2.25 6.32 -17.41
C SER A 11 2.72 7.73 -17.66
N TRP A 12 3.55 8.26 -16.74
CA TRP A 12 4.22 9.57 -16.86
C TRP A 12 5.61 9.43 -17.42
N ASN A 13 5.95 10.15 -18.50
CA ASN A 13 7.25 10.10 -19.15
C ASN A 13 8.17 11.29 -18.83
N GLY A 14 7.79 12.15 -17.87
CA GLY A 14 8.50 13.38 -17.52
C GLY A 14 7.87 14.65 -18.11
N SER A 15 6.96 14.51 -19.10
CA SER A 15 6.30 15.66 -19.77
C SER A 15 4.80 15.44 -20.02
N ALA A 16 4.34 14.21 -20.18
CA ALA A 16 2.96 13.89 -20.48
C ALA A 16 2.54 12.55 -19.85
N TRP A 17 1.26 12.45 -19.52
CA TRP A 17 0.60 11.19 -19.19
C TRP A 17 0.16 10.48 -20.48
N THR A 18 0.30 9.19 -20.53
CA THR A 18 -0.13 8.32 -21.64
C THR A 18 -0.88 7.14 -21.06
N GLU A 19 -2.08 6.87 -21.59
CA GLU A 19 -2.85 5.69 -21.23
C GLU A 19 -2.10 4.42 -21.66
N VAL A 20 -2.05 3.44 -20.78
CA VAL A 20 -1.38 2.16 -20.97
C VAL A 20 -2.36 1.03 -20.65
N GLY A 21 -1.89 -0.22 -20.56
CA GLY A 21 -2.77 -1.37 -20.27
C GLY A 21 -3.45 -1.22 -18.91
N ASP A 22 -4.76 -1.42 -18.88
CA ASP A 22 -5.59 -1.31 -17.68
C ASP A 22 -5.42 -2.48 -16.72
N LEU A 23 -5.73 -2.26 -15.43
CA LEU A 23 -5.95 -3.34 -14.46
C LEU A 23 -7.05 -4.28 -14.98
N ASN A 24 -6.84 -5.58 -14.84
CA ASN A 24 -7.84 -6.60 -15.23
C ASN A 24 -9.09 -6.50 -14.34
N THR A 25 -8.93 -6.10 -13.09
CA THR A 25 -10.03 -5.89 -12.14
C THR A 25 -10.08 -4.42 -11.74
N ALA A 26 -11.09 -3.70 -12.26
CA ALA A 26 -11.34 -2.30 -11.90
C ALA A 26 -11.68 -2.17 -10.43
N ARG A 27 -10.95 -1.34 -9.68
CA ARG A 27 -11.10 -1.19 -8.24
C ARG A 27 -10.57 0.17 -7.73
N HIS A 28 -10.97 0.53 -6.53
CA HIS A 28 -10.45 1.72 -5.85
C HIS A 28 -9.93 1.38 -4.46
N GLU A 29 -9.17 2.32 -3.87
CA GLU A 29 -8.52 2.14 -2.55
C GLU A 29 -7.57 0.95 -2.51
N ASN A 30 -7.01 0.58 -3.65
CA ASN A 30 -5.92 -0.39 -3.74
C ASN A 30 -4.61 0.19 -3.21
N ALA A 31 -3.73 -0.67 -2.74
CA ALA A 31 -2.35 -0.34 -2.43
C ALA A 31 -1.47 -0.60 -3.67
N GLY A 32 -0.61 0.35 -4.02
CA GLY A 32 0.27 0.20 -5.17
C GLY A 32 1.68 0.69 -4.88
N PHE A 33 2.69 -0.01 -5.40
CA PHE A 33 4.09 0.36 -5.30
C PHE A 33 4.88 -0.13 -6.52
N GLY A 34 6.05 0.45 -6.74
CA GLY A 34 6.95 0.08 -7.83
C GLY A 34 7.32 1.26 -8.74
N THR A 35 7.68 0.92 -9.97
CA THR A 35 8.12 1.85 -11.02
C THR A 35 7.20 1.80 -12.23
N SER A 36 7.40 2.69 -13.20
CA SER A 36 6.66 2.68 -14.47
C SER A 36 6.85 1.41 -15.32
N THR A 37 7.84 0.59 -15.00
CA THR A 37 8.12 -0.67 -15.73
C THR A 37 7.97 -1.92 -14.88
N SER A 38 7.79 -1.77 -13.56
CA SER A 38 7.72 -2.89 -12.62
C SER A 38 6.95 -2.46 -11.38
N ALA A 39 5.66 -2.74 -11.31
CA ALA A 39 4.79 -2.31 -10.23
C ALA A 39 3.84 -3.42 -9.77
N LEU A 40 3.30 -3.27 -8.58
CA LEU A 40 2.30 -4.15 -8.00
C LEU A 40 1.09 -3.32 -7.56
N SER A 41 -0.11 -3.83 -7.81
CA SER A 41 -1.37 -3.31 -7.28
C SER A 41 -2.08 -4.42 -6.53
N ALA A 42 -2.38 -4.21 -5.26
CA ALA A 42 -3.00 -5.22 -4.39
C ALA A 42 -4.19 -4.66 -3.62
N THR A 43 -5.12 -5.53 -3.27
CA THR A 43 -6.30 -5.18 -2.46
C THR A 43 -7.25 -4.17 -3.14
N GLY A 44 -8.12 -3.58 -2.36
CA GLY A 44 -9.06 -2.57 -2.84
C GLY A 44 -10.52 -2.99 -2.67
N ARG A 45 -11.40 -2.38 -3.48
CA ARG A 45 -12.84 -2.65 -3.42
C ARG A 45 -13.48 -2.55 -4.81
N ASP A 46 -14.32 -3.57 -5.16
CA ASP A 46 -15.14 -3.61 -6.37
C ASP A 46 -16.26 -4.67 -6.25
N PRO A 47 -17.49 -4.36 -6.05
CA PRO A 47 -18.05 -3.43 -5.06
C PRO A 47 -17.73 -3.89 -3.63
N SER A 48 -17.31 -5.15 -3.45
CA SER A 48 -16.88 -5.77 -2.20
C SER A 48 -15.37 -5.61 -2.01
N LEU A 49 -14.87 -5.87 -0.79
CA LEU A 49 -13.43 -5.95 -0.56
C LEU A 49 -12.83 -7.05 -1.43
N THR A 50 -11.66 -6.79 -1.99
CA THR A 50 -10.94 -7.75 -2.82
C THR A 50 -9.54 -8.03 -2.27
N ALA A 51 -9.08 -9.26 -2.48
CA ALA A 51 -7.72 -9.70 -2.22
C ALA A 51 -6.83 -9.64 -3.47
N VAL A 52 -7.42 -9.36 -4.63
CA VAL A 52 -6.75 -9.43 -5.94
C VAL A 52 -5.45 -8.65 -5.94
N THR A 53 -4.42 -9.30 -6.45
CA THR A 53 -3.10 -8.72 -6.70
C THR A 53 -2.77 -8.81 -8.19
N GLU A 54 -2.36 -7.71 -8.78
CA GLU A 54 -1.90 -7.65 -10.16
C GLU A 54 -0.49 -7.07 -10.23
N SER A 55 0.33 -7.67 -11.09
CA SER A 55 1.72 -7.31 -11.35
C SER A 55 1.85 -6.66 -12.71
N TRP A 56 2.52 -5.52 -12.78
CA TRP A 56 2.83 -4.75 -13.99
C TRP A 56 4.23 -5.03 -14.49
N ASN A 57 4.38 -5.33 -15.77
CA ASN A 57 5.67 -5.63 -16.41
C ASN A 57 6.18 -4.53 -17.34
N GLY A 58 5.59 -3.33 -17.31
CA GLY A 58 5.89 -2.23 -18.22
C GLY A 58 4.95 -2.14 -19.42
N SER A 59 4.10 -3.16 -19.67
CA SER A 59 3.18 -3.17 -20.81
C SER A 59 1.78 -3.71 -20.49
N ALA A 60 1.66 -4.61 -19.52
CA ALA A 60 0.40 -5.21 -19.14
C ALA A 60 0.36 -5.59 -17.67
N TRP A 61 -0.83 -5.58 -17.09
CA TRP A 61 -1.14 -6.14 -15.78
C TRP A 61 -1.44 -7.62 -15.90
N THR A 62 -0.94 -8.41 -14.99
CA THR A 62 -1.19 -9.86 -14.88
C THR A 62 -1.59 -10.17 -13.45
N GLU A 63 -2.71 -10.89 -13.26
CA GLU A 63 -3.11 -11.37 -11.95
C GLU A 63 -2.10 -12.39 -11.43
N VAL A 64 -1.73 -12.23 -10.17
CA VAL A 64 -0.80 -13.08 -9.44
C VAL A 64 -1.45 -13.54 -8.13
N ASN A 65 -0.71 -14.22 -7.26
CA ASN A 65 -1.29 -14.72 -5.99
C ASN A 65 -1.84 -13.58 -5.12
N ASP A 66 -3.05 -13.78 -4.65
CA ASP A 66 -3.79 -12.82 -3.84
C ASP A 66 -3.22 -12.62 -2.44
N VAL A 67 -3.48 -11.46 -1.85
CA VAL A 67 -3.22 -11.24 -0.42
C VAL A 67 -4.06 -12.18 0.45
N ASN A 68 -3.56 -12.52 1.63
CA ASN A 68 -4.28 -13.44 2.53
C ASN A 68 -5.54 -12.78 3.11
N THR A 69 -5.54 -11.46 3.32
CA THR A 69 -6.67 -10.74 3.90
C THR A 69 -7.19 -9.67 2.94
N ALA A 70 -8.38 -9.90 2.37
CA ALA A 70 -9.08 -8.92 1.54
C ALA A 70 -9.38 -7.65 2.35
N ARG A 71 -8.93 -6.49 1.86
CA ARG A 71 -9.06 -5.20 2.53
C ARG A 71 -8.94 -4.04 1.56
N ARG A 72 -9.21 -2.83 2.01
CA ARG A 72 -9.07 -1.59 1.25
C ARG A 72 -8.30 -0.55 2.03
N GLY A 73 -7.67 0.40 1.35
CA GLY A 73 -6.96 1.51 1.97
C GLY A 73 -5.79 1.07 2.84
N ALA A 74 -5.08 0.02 2.47
CA ALA A 74 -3.79 -0.35 3.04
C ALA A 74 -2.70 0.62 2.57
N GLY A 75 -1.68 0.83 3.40
CA GLY A 75 -0.46 1.54 3.03
C GLY A 75 0.52 0.61 2.32
N PRO A 76 1.15 1.04 1.23
CA PRO A 76 2.14 0.25 0.51
C PRO A 76 3.58 0.67 0.84
N ALA A 77 4.52 -0.27 0.69
CA ALA A 77 5.96 0.02 0.57
C ALA A 77 6.63 -1.03 -0.31
N GLY A 78 7.39 -0.59 -1.30
CA GLY A 78 8.09 -1.45 -2.25
C GLY A 78 8.70 -0.66 -3.38
N THR A 79 9.77 -1.18 -3.97
CA THR A 79 10.51 -0.51 -5.04
C THR A 79 10.16 -1.04 -6.43
N ASP A 80 9.63 -2.28 -6.49
CA ASP A 80 9.26 -2.96 -7.73
C ASP A 80 8.24 -4.08 -7.45
N ASN A 81 7.86 -4.85 -8.46
CA ASN A 81 6.89 -5.94 -8.34
C ASN A 81 7.46 -7.25 -7.76
N THR A 82 8.72 -7.28 -7.31
CA THR A 82 9.35 -8.51 -6.79
C THR A 82 9.37 -8.59 -5.27
N SER A 83 9.30 -7.45 -4.58
CA SER A 83 9.27 -7.45 -3.11
C SER A 83 8.62 -6.17 -2.57
N GLY A 84 7.84 -6.32 -1.50
CA GLY A 84 7.19 -5.18 -0.86
C GLY A 84 6.35 -5.56 0.34
N LEU A 85 5.67 -4.57 0.88
CA LEU A 85 4.78 -4.68 2.02
C LEU A 85 3.45 -3.99 1.72
N ILE A 86 2.39 -4.52 2.28
CA ILE A 86 1.15 -3.77 2.51
C ILE A 86 0.77 -3.87 3.99
N PHE A 87 0.31 -2.79 4.57
CA PHE A 87 0.04 -2.73 5.99
C PHE A 87 -1.20 -1.89 6.31
N GLY A 88 -1.87 -2.26 7.40
CA GLY A 88 -3.13 -1.64 7.78
C GLY A 88 -4.26 -1.88 6.79
N GLY A 89 -5.17 -0.95 6.72
CA GLY A 89 -6.36 -1.02 5.88
C GLY A 89 -7.65 -1.17 6.66
N TYR A 90 -8.71 -1.55 5.96
CA TYR A 90 -10.05 -1.70 6.49
C TYR A 90 -10.71 -2.98 5.96
N THR A 91 -11.23 -3.76 6.87
CA THR A 91 -12.08 -4.93 6.61
C THR A 91 -13.52 -4.61 7.04
N THR A 92 -13.90 -5.02 8.23
CA THR A 92 -15.10 -4.57 8.97
C THR A 92 -14.75 -3.45 9.94
N ASP A 93 -13.47 -3.32 10.30
CA ASP A 93 -12.86 -2.22 11.05
C ASP A 93 -11.43 -1.98 10.56
N ARG A 94 -10.74 -0.99 11.13
CA ARG A 94 -9.33 -0.71 10.85
C ARG A 94 -8.48 -1.84 11.40
N ILE A 95 -7.45 -2.21 10.66
CA ILE A 95 -6.56 -3.31 11.03
C ILE A 95 -5.11 -2.85 11.06
N ALA A 96 -4.26 -3.66 11.72
CA ALA A 96 -2.82 -3.45 11.80
C ALA A 96 -2.04 -4.47 10.94
N ILE A 97 -2.74 -5.43 10.34
CA ILE A 97 -2.16 -6.56 9.60
C ILE A 97 -1.15 -6.07 8.57
N THR A 98 0.03 -6.69 8.59
CA THR A 98 1.09 -6.48 7.62
C THR A 98 1.34 -7.76 6.84
N GLU A 99 1.35 -7.66 5.52
CA GLU A 99 1.73 -8.76 4.63
C GLU A 99 2.91 -8.36 3.75
N SER A 100 3.85 -9.29 3.59
CA SER A 100 5.02 -9.14 2.74
C SER A 100 4.85 -9.92 1.44
N TRP A 101 5.25 -9.32 0.32
CA TRP A 101 5.31 -9.90 -1.00
C TRP A 101 6.73 -10.38 -1.33
N SER A 102 6.85 -11.61 -1.81
CA SER A 102 8.13 -12.25 -2.17
C SER A 102 8.41 -12.31 -3.68
N GLY A 103 7.59 -11.68 -4.50
CA GLY A 103 7.58 -11.85 -5.97
C GLY A 103 6.66 -12.97 -6.44
N THR A 104 6.22 -13.85 -5.55
CA THR A 104 5.36 -14.99 -5.88
C THR A 104 4.19 -15.19 -4.91
N SER A 105 4.33 -14.84 -3.64
CA SER A 105 3.32 -15.06 -2.61
C SER A 105 3.33 -13.99 -1.54
N TRP A 106 2.18 -13.80 -0.90
CA TRP A 106 2.03 -12.99 0.29
C TRP A 106 2.20 -13.84 1.54
N THR A 107 2.86 -13.28 2.54
CA THR A 107 3.05 -13.89 3.86
C THR A 107 2.75 -12.85 4.92
N GLU A 108 1.89 -13.19 5.89
CA GLU A 108 1.65 -12.35 7.06
C GLU A 108 2.93 -12.28 7.91
N VAL A 109 3.28 -11.08 8.30
CA VAL A 109 4.46 -10.77 9.12
C VAL A 109 4.01 -9.98 10.35
N ASN A 110 4.91 -9.47 11.17
CA ASN A 110 4.52 -8.73 12.38
C ASN A 110 3.70 -7.49 12.04
N ASP A 111 2.59 -7.36 12.74
CA ASP A 111 1.66 -6.25 12.59
C ASP A 111 2.22 -4.92 13.11
N MET A 112 1.68 -3.82 12.61
CA MET A 112 1.85 -2.51 13.22
C MET A 112 1.32 -2.52 14.66
N SER A 113 1.85 -1.65 15.50
CA SER A 113 1.36 -1.49 16.87
C SER A 113 -0.02 -0.80 16.93
N THR A 114 -0.38 -0.09 15.87
CA THR A 114 -1.62 0.70 15.79
C THR A 114 -2.40 0.35 14.53
N THR A 115 -3.71 0.10 14.68
CA THR A 115 -4.60 -0.09 13.52
C THR A 115 -4.71 1.20 12.72
N ARG A 116 -4.62 1.10 11.39
CA ARG A 116 -4.67 2.28 10.52
C ARG A 116 -5.43 2.00 9.23
N PHE A 117 -6.31 2.91 8.85
CA PHE A 117 -6.95 2.96 7.55
C PHE A 117 -6.41 4.14 6.76
N ARG A 118 -5.96 3.89 5.52
CA ARG A 118 -5.34 4.87 4.63
C ARG A 118 -4.12 5.57 5.26
N PRO A 119 -3.17 4.84 5.82
CA PRO A 119 -1.88 5.42 6.15
C PRO A 119 -1.13 5.80 4.87
N ALA A 120 -0.24 6.78 4.95
CA ALA A 120 0.82 6.92 3.97
C ALA A 120 1.85 5.81 4.17
N GLY A 121 2.33 5.26 3.06
CA GLY A 121 3.39 4.26 3.06
C GLY A 121 4.52 4.66 2.12
N THR A 122 5.76 4.39 2.51
CA THR A 122 6.95 4.61 1.67
C THR A 122 8.09 3.69 2.09
N GLY A 123 9.09 3.57 1.23
CA GLY A 123 10.27 2.74 1.46
C GLY A 123 10.25 1.44 0.67
N SER A 124 10.92 0.43 1.19
CA SER A 124 11.11 -0.88 0.57
C SER A 124 10.65 -2.00 1.51
N PHE A 125 10.71 -3.25 1.02
CA PHE A 125 10.55 -4.43 1.89
C PHE A 125 11.49 -4.43 3.10
N SER A 126 12.73 -3.96 2.93
CA SER A 126 13.72 -3.97 4.02
C SER A 126 13.47 -2.90 5.06
N ASN A 127 13.05 -1.72 4.62
CA ASN A 127 12.89 -0.55 5.47
C ASN A 127 11.70 0.27 4.98
N ALA A 128 10.64 0.33 5.76
CA ALA A 128 9.44 1.09 5.41
C ALA A 128 9.01 2.03 6.52
N LEU A 129 8.25 3.03 6.14
CA LEU A 129 7.61 3.98 7.04
C LEU A 129 6.10 3.97 6.80
N ALA A 130 5.35 3.79 7.87
CA ALA A 130 3.91 4.02 7.93
C ALA A 130 3.64 5.31 8.69
N ALA A 131 2.92 6.24 8.10
CA ALA A 131 2.62 7.52 8.74
C ALA A 131 1.14 7.88 8.65
N ALA A 132 0.61 8.51 9.69
CA ALA A 132 -0.77 8.99 9.73
C ALA A 132 -1.84 7.90 9.54
N GLY A 133 -2.95 8.25 8.90
CA GLY A 133 -4.10 7.37 8.70
C GLY A 133 -5.22 7.65 9.69
N GLN A 134 -6.22 6.79 9.67
CA GLN A 134 -7.35 6.84 10.59
C GLN A 134 -7.33 5.63 11.51
N GLU A 135 -7.29 5.87 12.81
CA GLU A 135 -7.31 4.84 13.85
C GLU A 135 -8.73 4.38 14.22
N THR A 136 -8.83 3.29 14.98
CA THR A 136 -10.09 2.82 15.58
C THR A 136 -10.75 3.98 16.35
N GLY A 137 -12.06 4.13 16.15
CA GLY A 137 -12.80 5.30 16.65
C GLY A 137 -12.92 6.45 15.65
N GLY A 138 -12.22 6.38 14.48
CA GLY A 138 -12.41 7.31 13.35
C GLY A 138 -11.57 8.58 13.40
N GLY A 139 -10.74 8.77 14.43
CA GLY A 139 -9.80 9.90 14.53
C GLY A 139 -8.64 9.79 13.54
N ASN A 140 -8.19 10.93 13.01
CA ASN A 140 -6.95 10.98 12.25
C ASN A 140 -5.76 11.00 13.22
N THR A 141 -4.72 10.22 12.92
CA THR A 141 -3.50 10.20 13.73
C THR A 141 -2.36 10.93 13.05
N ALA A 142 -1.41 11.42 13.87
CA ALA A 142 -0.13 11.94 13.42
C ALA A 142 1.01 10.93 13.66
N THR A 143 0.74 9.83 14.34
CA THR A 143 1.77 8.85 14.70
C THR A 143 2.37 8.18 13.47
N SER A 144 3.61 7.73 13.59
CA SER A 144 4.28 6.95 12.56
C SER A 144 4.99 5.74 13.16
N GLU A 145 5.23 4.75 12.32
CA GLU A 145 5.93 3.51 12.66
C GLU A 145 6.93 3.17 11.56
N GLU A 146 8.10 2.70 11.96
CA GLU A 146 9.16 2.25 11.08
C GLU A 146 9.23 0.73 11.07
N TRP A 147 9.31 0.15 9.88
CA TRP A 147 9.56 -1.27 9.66
C TRP A 147 11.01 -1.53 9.39
N ASP A 148 11.53 -2.59 10.02
CA ASP A 148 12.88 -3.12 9.79
C ASP A 148 12.81 -4.64 9.64
N SER A 149 13.10 -5.15 8.44
CA SER A 149 13.11 -6.59 8.15
C SER A 149 14.31 -7.33 8.75
N ALA A 150 15.37 -6.62 9.15
CA ALA A 150 16.55 -7.22 9.78
C ALA A 150 16.30 -7.67 11.21
N ARG A 151 15.21 -7.22 11.84
CA ARG A 151 14.76 -7.74 13.12
C ARG A 151 14.19 -9.15 12.95
N PRO A 152 14.26 -10.03 13.96
CA PRO A 152 13.65 -11.35 13.87
C PRO A 152 12.20 -11.24 13.42
N VAL A 153 11.86 -11.90 12.28
CA VAL A 153 10.56 -11.87 11.58
C VAL A 153 10.08 -10.49 11.08
N GLY A 154 10.97 -9.47 11.02
CA GLY A 154 10.60 -8.07 10.75
C GLY A 154 9.81 -7.45 11.89
N ALA A 155 9.94 -6.17 12.13
CA ALA A 155 9.16 -5.51 13.19
C ALA A 155 8.88 -4.04 12.90
N TRP A 156 7.71 -3.58 13.35
CA TRP A 156 7.35 -2.18 13.42
C TRP A 156 7.79 -1.58 14.76
N THR A 157 8.27 -0.36 14.72
CA THR A 157 8.60 0.43 15.92
C THR A 157 8.06 1.84 15.76
N SER A 158 7.57 2.40 16.87
CA SER A 158 7.11 3.79 16.88
C SER A 158 8.23 4.75 16.47
N ALA A 159 7.90 5.68 15.60
CA ALA A 159 8.76 6.77 15.18
C ALA A 159 8.17 8.12 15.60
N ASN A 160 8.89 9.21 15.34
CA ASN A 160 8.40 10.56 15.66
C ASN A 160 7.12 10.86 14.87
N ALA A 161 6.12 11.38 15.56
CA ALA A 161 4.86 11.76 14.96
C ALA A 161 5.02 12.93 13.96
N MET A 162 4.15 12.96 12.95
CA MET A 162 3.96 14.15 12.13
C MET A 162 3.37 15.29 12.95
N ASN A 163 3.53 16.53 12.49
CA ASN A 163 3.00 17.71 13.20
C ASN A 163 1.46 17.75 13.23
N THR A 164 0.80 17.13 12.28
CA THR A 164 -0.67 17.16 12.16
C THR A 164 -1.20 15.78 11.75
N GLY A 165 -2.21 15.30 12.46
CA GLY A 165 -2.92 14.06 12.13
C GLY A 165 -3.71 14.22 10.84
N ARG A 166 -3.52 13.28 9.89
CA ARG A 166 -4.13 13.30 8.54
C ARG A 166 -4.54 11.89 8.14
N ARG A 167 -5.28 11.81 7.05
CA ARG A 167 -5.64 10.56 6.36
C ARG A 167 -5.70 10.78 4.85
N GLN A 168 -5.71 9.70 4.08
CA GLN A 168 -5.76 9.71 2.62
C GLN A 168 -4.53 10.42 2.03
N LEU A 169 -3.39 10.11 2.59
CA LEU A 169 -2.11 10.67 2.16
C LEU A 169 -1.49 9.79 1.09
N ALA A 170 -0.78 10.44 0.18
CA ALA A 170 0.26 9.79 -0.59
C ALA A 170 1.59 9.90 0.15
N GLY A 171 2.48 8.96 -0.07
CA GLY A 171 3.83 8.96 0.49
C GLY A 171 4.86 8.69 -0.59
N GLY A 172 6.04 9.25 -0.43
CA GLY A 172 7.17 9.03 -1.32
C GLY A 172 8.49 9.15 -0.57
N GLY A 173 9.55 8.58 -1.13
CA GLY A 173 10.87 8.61 -0.54
C GLY A 173 11.29 7.28 0.09
N SER A 174 12.19 7.35 1.06
CA SER A 174 12.68 6.22 1.82
C SER A 174 12.27 6.33 3.30
N GLN A 175 12.55 5.30 4.10
CA GLN A 175 12.33 5.34 5.55
C GLN A 175 13.05 6.53 6.21
N THR A 176 14.28 6.84 5.77
CA THR A 176 15.10 7.91 6.36
C THR A 176 14.86 9.29 5.75
N ALA A 177 14.16 9.38 4.63
CA ALA A 177 13.87 10.63 3.90
C ALA A 177 12.53 10.53 3.16
N GLY A 178 11.46 10.36 3.89
CA GLY A 178 10.10 10.26 3.37
C GLY A 178 9.35 11.59 3.43
N ILE A 179 8.38 11.76 2.54
CA ILE A 179 7.39 12.85 2.55
C ILE A 179 5.97 12.26 2.46
N ALA A 180 5.04 12.88 3.17
CA ALA A 180 3.61 12.57 3.11
C ALA A 180 2.82 13.84 2.83
N PHE A 181 1.88 13.80 1.88
CA PHE A 181 1.10 14.95 1.40
C PHE A 181 -0.34 14.60 1.06
#